data_b83f7450820c2d3bbf5241b26a239e2c
#
_entry.id   b83f7450820c2d3bbf5241b26a239e2c
#
_cell.length_a   1.000
_cell.length_b   1.000
_cell.length_c   1.000
_cell.angle_alpha   90.00
_cell.angle_beta   90.00
_cell.angle_gamma   90.00
#
_symmetry.space_group_name_H-M   'P 1'
#
loop_
_entity.id
_entity.type
_entity.pdbx_description
1 polymer ?
#
loop_
_entity_poly.entity_id
_entity_poly.type
_entity_poly.pdbx_seq_one_letter_code
_entity_poly.pdbx_strand_id
1 'polypeptide(L)'
;EEITLQWVVNNLRGPGYGQSFVLLIELVNSDNETVNTMYSSEAASDNPSVSNTMSYNASSVDDYFAFFTIPTETTSGDYRCKLIIDSNSEISEEDEANNIHFSEPFYIQNEEELWANDVDRDGFNSTDAGDGKVDDCPNNPGTSTIDRFGCPDLDSDGVSNDNDILPNDPTQYYDSDGDGFGDNPNGTNG
;
A
#
# COMPACT_ATOMS: atom_id res chain seq x y z
N GLU A 1 -0.16 6.92 3.34
CA GLU A 1 1.30 6.83 3.13
C GLU A 1 1.82 8.13 2.55
N GLU A 2 2.93 8.65 3.10
CA GLU A 2 3.53 9.89 2.60
C GLU A 2 4.55 9.53 1.51
N ILE A 3 4.34 10.02 0.29
CA ILE A 3 5.29 9.85 -0.82
C ILE A 3 6.07 11.14 -0.99
N THR A 4 7.39 11.02 -1.03
CA THR A 4 8.29 12.12 -1.37
C THR A 4 8.71 11.99 -2.83
N LEU A 5 8.40 12.99 -3.65
CA LEU A 5 8.85 13.08 -5.02
C LEU A 5 9.90 14.19 -5.16
N GLN A 6 11.01 13.85 -5.76
CA GLN A 6 12.04 14.80 -6.14
C GLN A 6 11.99 15.03 -7.65
N TRP A 7 11.88 16.29 -8.04
CA TRP A 7 11.91 16.72 -9.43
C TRP A 7 13.11 17.63 -9.64
N VAL A 8 13.84 17.40 -10.72
CA VAL A 8 14.85 18.35 -11.20
C VAL A 8 14.24 19.05 -12.42
N VAL A 9 13.87 20.31 -12.25
CA VAL A 9 13.38 21.13 -13.36
C VAL A 9 14.56 21.92 -13.90
N ASN A 10 15.14 21.44 -14.96
CA ASN A 10 16.21 22.14 -15.65
C ASN A 10 15.60 23.22 -16.55
N ASN A 11 16.03 24.47 -16.35
CA ASN A 11 15.79 25.57 -17.27
C ASN A 11 14.40 26.26 -17.27
N LEU A 12 13.88 26.55 -16.08
CA LEU A 12 12.77 27.53 -15.95
C LEU A 12 13.15 28.98 -16.30
N ARG A 13 14.34 29.19 -16.88
CA ARG A 13 14.84 30.50 -17.31
C ARG A 13 14.61 30.69 -18.81
N GLY A 14 13.34 30.76 -19.21
CA GLY A 14 12.99 31.35 -20.50
C GLY A 14 13.20 32.87 -20.52
N PRO A 15 13.23 33.54 -21.67
CA PRO A 15 13.44 34.98 -21.82
C PRO A 15 12.23 35.81 -21.40
N GLY A 16 11.53 35.46 -20.34
CA GLY A 16 10.34 36.11 -19.81
C GLY A 16 10.40 36.23 -18.29
N TYR A 17 11.37 36.98 -17.76
CA TYR A 17 11.40 37.28 -16.32
C TYR A 17 10.08 37.95 -15.90
N GLY A 18 9.29 37.28 -15.09
CA GLY A 18 8.10 37.83 -14.42
C GLY A 18 6.77 37.28 -14.89
N GLN A 19 6.72 36.29 -15.76
CA GLN A 19 5.47 35.53 -16.06
C GLN A 19 5.30 34.40 -15.04
N SER A 20 4.12 34.33 -14.44
CA SER A 20 3.72 33.20 -13.61
C SER A 20 3.09 32.14 -14.51
N PHE A 21 3.31 30.89 -14.22
CA PHE A 21 2.67 29.76 -14.88
C PHE A 21 2.06 28.82 -13.83
N VAL A 22 1.10 28.05 -14.26
CA VAL A 22 0.45 27.06 -13.36
C VAL A 22 1.21 25.74 -13.43
N LEU A 23 1.63 25.30 -12.26
CA LEU A 23 2.21 23.98 -12.04
C LEU A 23 1.16 23.06 -11.46
N LEU A 24 0.99 21.91 -12.06
CA LEU A 24 0.04 20.88 -11.65
C LEU A 24 0.76 19.54 -11.47
N ILE A 25 0.45 18.82 -10.39
CA ILE A 25 0.91 17.46 -10.17
C ILE A 25 -0.31 16.59 -9.92
N GLU A 26 -0.45 15.54 -10.72
CA GLU A 26 -1.55 14.60 -10.69
C GLU A 26 -1.05 13.19 -10.38
N LEU A 27 -1.83 12.44 -9.61
CA LEU A 27 -1.72 11.00 -9.52
C LEU A 27 -2.53 10.40 -10.66
N VAL A 28 -1.88 9.59 -11.50
CA VAL A 28 -2.54 8.91 -12.64
C VAL A 28 -2.40 7.39 -12.51
N ASN A 29 -3.42 6.67 -12.97
CA ASN A 29 -3.44 5.22 -13.03
C ASN A 29 -2.64 4.68 -14.24
N SER A 30 -2.61 3.37 -14.43
CA SER A 30 -1.92 2.70 -15.55
C SER A 30 -2.42 3.13 -16.93
N ASP A 31 -3.66 3.60 -17.03
CA ASP A 31 -4.27 4.09 -18.26
C ASP A 31 -4.02 5.60 -18.49
N ASN A 32 -3.20 6.24 -17.64
CA ASN A 32 -2.91 7.67 -17.58
C ASN A 32 -4.14 8.54 -17.28
N GLU A 33 -5.17 7.97 -16.68
CA GLU A 33 -6.30 8.73 -16.18
C GLU A 33 -5.97 9.37 -14.84
N THR A 34 -6.31 10.64 -14.67
CA THR A 34 -6.09 11.35 -13.42
C THR A 34 -7.03 10.82 -12.34
N VAL A 35 -6.43 10.28 -11.29
CA VAL A 35 -7.13 9.77 -10.11
C VAL A 35 -7.28 10.86 -9.07
N ASN A 36 -6.23 11.65 -8.88
CA ASN A 36 -6.24 12.76 -7.94
C ASN A 36 -5.29 13.87 -8.38
N THR A 37 -5.66 15.11 -8.06
CA THR A 37 -4.75 16.25 -8.14
C THR A 37 -4.02 16.40 -6.82
N MET A 38 -2.70 16.19 -6.85
CA MET A 38 -1.85 16.21 -5.67
C MET A 38 -1.35 17.61 -5.32
N TYR A 39 -1.12 18.43 -6.35
CA TYR A 39 -0.66 19.80 -6.22
C TYR A 39 -1.16 20.66 -7.37
N SER A 40 -1.52 21.91 -7.06
CA SER A 40 -1.75 22.95 -8.05
C SER A 40 -1.28 24.29 -7.48
N SER A 41 -0.51 25.04 -8.25
CA SER A 41 -0.08 26.38 -7.84
C SER A 41 -1.21 27.39 -7.82
N GLU A 42 -2.34 27.09 -8.46
CA GLU A 42 -3.58 27.89 -8.42
C GLU A 42 -4.59 27.42 -7.36
N ALA A 43 -4.33 26.27 -6.69
CA ALA A 43 -5.27 25.77 -5.72
C ALA A 43 -5.50 26.81 -4.63
N ALA A 44 -6.75 27.24 -4.50
CA ALA A 44 -7.19 28.02 -3.37
C ALA A 44 -6.90 27.20 -2.09
N SER A 45 -6.58 27.91 -1.02
CA SER A 45 -6.28 27.36 0.32
C SER A 45 -7.38 26.48 0.92
N ASP A 46 -8.46 26.24 0.21
CA ASP A 46 -9.70 25.63 0.68
C ASP A 46 -9.81 24.13 0.35
N ASN A 47 -8.87 23.57 -0.43
CA ASN A 47 -8.83 22.12 -0.67
C ASN A 47 -7.73 21.46 0.15
N PRO A 48 -8.06 20.83 1.31
CA PRO A 48 -7.06 20.22 2.20
C PRO A 48 -6.35 19.00 1.57
N SER A 49 -6.88 18.46 0.49
CA SER A 49 -6.30 17.31 -0.22
C SER A 49 -5.23 17.71 -1.23
N VAL A 50 -5.10 19.01 -1.52
CA VAL A 50 -4.10 19.51 -2.48
C VAL A 50 -3.04 20.30 -1.72
N SER A 51 -1.80 19.82 -1.74
CA SER A 51 -0.68 20.59 -1.18
C SER A 51 -0.41 21.81 -2.06
N ASN A 52 -0.27 22.97 -1.44
CA ASN A 52 0.16 24.21 -2.11
C ASN A 52 1.58 24.63 -1.67
N THR A 53 2.30 23.76 -0.98
CA THR A 53 3.66 24.05 -0.51
C THR A 53 4.66 23.24 -1.31
N MET A 54 5.52 23.92 -2.04
CA MET A 54 6.75 23.38 -2.59
C MET A 54 7.93 23.84 -1.76
N SER A 55 8.79 22.92 -1.38
CA SER A 55 10.04 23.25 -0.72
C SER A 55 11.15 23.36 -1.75
N TYR A 56 11.79 24.53 -1.80
CA TYR A 56 12.95 24.79 -2.63
C TYR A 56 14.23 24.50 -1.85
N ASN A 57 15.12 23.70 -2.41
CA ASN A 57 16.45 23.50 -1.84
C ASN A 57 17.41 24.54 -2.39
N ALA A 58 17.73 25.54 -1.57
CA ALA A 58 18.61 26.64 -1.92
C ALA A 58 20.09 26.25 -2.17
N SER A 59 20.46 24.99 -1.92
CA SER A 59 21.84 24.50 -2.07
C SER A 59 22.09 23.84 -3.45
N SER A 60 21.06 23.52 -4.21
CA SER A 60 21.14 23.01 -5.57
C SER A 60 20.34 23.91 -6.51
N VAL A 61 20.89 24.18 -7.65
CA VAL A 61 20.45 25.30 -8.50
C VAL A 61 19.06 25.10 -9.10
N ASP A 62 18.41 23.96 -9.00
CA ASP A 62 17.11 23.71 -9.62
C ASP A 62 16.36 22.45 -9.04
N ASP A 63 16.54 22.14 -7.76
CA ASP A 63 15.82 21.01 -7.15
C ASP A 63 14.56 21.49 -6.41
N TYR A 64 13.41 21.02 -6.86
CA TYR A 64 12.12 21.23 -6.22
C TYR A 64 11.66 19.94 -5.56
N PHE A 65 11.20 20.03 -4.34
CA PHE A 65 10.64 18.90 -3.59
C PHE A 65 9.16 19.17 -3.35
N ALA A 66 8.34 18.17 -3.61
CA ALA A 66 6.95 18.20 -3.24
C ALA A 66 6.63 16.96 -2.39
N PHE A 67 5.91 17.18 -1.29
CA PHE A 67 5.45 16.13 -0.39
C PHE A 67 3.94 15.99 -0.55
N PHE A 68 3.48 14.77 -0.77
CA PHE A 68 2.06 14.48 -0.93
C PHE A 68 1.65 13.34 -0.02
N THR A 69 0.44 13.43 0.47
CA THR A 69 -0.23 12.30 1.12
C THR A 69 -1.18 11.68 0.09
N ILE A 70 -1.04 10.38 -0.15
CA ILE A 70 -1.98 9.64 -0.99
C ILE A 70 -3.31 9.56 -0.24
N PRO A 71 -4.44 9.88 -0.88
CA PRO A 71 -5.75 9.70 -0.28
C PRO A 71 -5.99 8.25 0.15
N THR A 72 -6.60 8.05 1.30
CA THR A 72 -6.85 6.72 1.88
C THR A 72 -7.80 5.87 1.03
N GLU A 73 -8.64 6.52 0.24
CA GLU A 73 -9.57 5.89 -0.70
C GLU A 73 -8.93 5.46 -2.04
N THR A 74 -7.61 5.70 -2.22
CA THR A 74 -6.92 5.27 -3.43
C THR A 74 -6.84 3.75 -3.46
N THR A 75 -7.34 3.14 -4.53
CA THR A 75 -7.34 1.69 -4.72
C THR A 75 -5.93 1.13 -4.93
N SER A 76 -5.73 -0.15 -4.64
CA SER A 76 -4.45 -0.82 -4.94
C SER A 76 -4.19 -0.85 -6.45
N GLY A 77 -2.96 -0.60 -6.86
CA GLY A 77 -2.61 -0.60 -8.27
C GLY A 77 -1.30 0.11 -8.61
N ASP A 78 -0.99 0.10 -9.90
CA ASP A 78 0.17 0.81 -10.45
C ASP A 78 -0.21 2.25 -10.79
N TYR A 79 0.60 3.17 -10.31
CA TYR A 79 0.41 4.62 -10.47
C TYR A 79 1.68 5.30 -10.93
N ARG A 80 1.50 6.52 -11.42
CA ARG A 80 2.59 7.47 -11.71
C ARG A 80 2.18 8.85 -11.23
N CYS A 81 3.16 9.68 -10.95
CA CYS A 81 2.94 11.11 -10.85
C CYS A 81 3.14 11.75 -12.21
N LYS A 82 2.19 12.58 -12.61
CA LYS A 82 2.22 13.38 -13.82
C LYS A 82 2.42 14.83 -13.44
N LEU A 83 3.55 15.39 -13.85
CA LEU A 83 3.88 16.79 -13.69
C LEU A 83 3.49 17.54 -14.96
N ILE A 84 2.73 18.60 -14.82
CA ILE A 84 2.34 19.49 -15.92
C ILE A 84 2.84 20.89 -15.58
N ILE A 85 3.72 21.42 -16.41
CA ILE A 85 4.24 22.79 -16.33
C ILE A 85 3.40 23.63 -17.29
N ASP A 86 3.03 24.84 -16.88
CA ASP A 86 2.19 25.73 -17.69
C ASP A 86 0.88 25.06 -18.14
N SER A 87 0.16 24.46 -17.19
CA SER A 87 -1.07 23.68 -17.46
C SER A 87 -2.17 24.49 -18.15
N ASN A 88 -2.13 25.82 -18.04
CA ASN A 88 -3.10 26.74 -18.65
C ASN A 88 -2.60 27.35 -19.98
N SER A 89 -1.41 26.95 -20.45
CA SER A 89 -0.76 27.49 -21.66
C SER A 89 -0.65 29.03 -21.65
N GLU A 90 -0.22 29.56 -20.50
CA GLU A 90 -0.08 31.02 -20.31
C GLU A 90 1.22 31.56 -20.93
N ILE A 91 2.22 30.67 -21.09
CA ILE A 91 3.50 30.96 -21.72
C ILE A 91 3.50 30.28 -23.08
N SER A 92 3.60 31.06 -24.13
CA SER A 92 3.74 30.51 -25.49
C SER A 92 5.17 30.01 -25.71
N GLU A 93 5.33 28.73 -25.95
CA GLU A 93 6.60 28.06 -26.18
C GLU A 93 6.72 27.53 -27.61
N GLU A 94 7.94 27.21 -28.04
CA GLU A 94 8.18 26.61 -29.36
C GLU A 94 7.68 25.15 -29.41
N ASP A 95 7.69 24.45 -28.27
CA ASP A 95 7.24 23.07 -28.14
C ASP A 95 6.40 22.91 -26.86
N GLU A 96 5.10 23.03 -26.98
CA GLU A 96 4.13 22.84 -25.88
C GLU A 96 4.00 21.36 -25.44
N ALA A 97 4.56 20.42 -26.21
CA ALA A 97 4.45 19.00 -25.89
C ALA A 97 5.45 18.56 -24.81
N ASN A 98 6.44 19.37 -24.49
CA ASN A 98 7.46 19.05 -23.48
C ASN A 98 7.05 19.44 -22.05
N ASN A 99 5.87 20.00 -21.87
CA ASN A 99 5.34 20.49 -20.60
C ASN A 99 4.82 19.36 -19.69
N ILE A 100 4.81 18.11 -20.14
CA ILE A 100 4.29 16.97 -19.39
C ILE A 100 5.41 15.96 -19.13
N HIS A 101 5.57 15.61 -17.85
CA HIS A 101 6.51 14.58 -17.41
C HIS A 101 5.84 13.57 -16.49
N PHE A 102 6.27 12.31 -16.59
CA PHE A 102 5.80 11.23 -15.72
C PHE A 102 6.95 10.71 -14.84
N SER A 103 6.63 10.34 -13.60
CA SER A 103 7.55 9.58 -12.77
C SER A 103 7.72 8.15 -13.30
N GLU A 104 8.73 7.44 -12.77
CA GLU A 104 8.69 5.98 -12.82
C GLU A 104 7.40 5.47 -12.16
N PRO A 105 6.87 4.33 -12.60
CA PRO A 105 5.70 3.73 -11.98
C PRO A 105 6.01 3.25 -10.56
N PHE A 106 5.03 3.33 -9.66
CA PHE A 106 5.07 2.79 -8.32
C PHE A 106 3.75 2.15 -7.96
N TYR A 107 3.79 1.17 -7.07
CA TYR A 107 2.61 0.46 -6.63
C TYR A 107 2.07 1.06 -5.33
N ILE A 108 0.77 1.34 -5.30
CA ILE A 108 0.04 1.71 -4.08
C ILE A 108 -0.69 0.47 -3.58
N GLN A 109 -0.49 0.14 -2.31
CA GLN A 109 -1.24 -0.90 -1.61
C GLN A 109 -2.23 -0.22 -0.68
N ASN A 110 -3.52 -0.42 -0.91
CA ASN A 110 -4.57 -0.01 0.01
C ASN A 110 -4.71 -1.05 1.13
N GLU A 111 -4.51 -0.62 2.37
CA GLU A 111 -4.58 -1.53 3.52
C GLU A 111 -5.98 -2.11 3.73
N GLU A 112 -7.03 -1.33 3.45
CA GLU A 112 -8.41 -1.83 3.58
C GLU A 112 -8.70 -2.93 2.55
N GLU A 113 -8.17 -2.80 1.33
CA GLU A 113 -8.29 -3.85 0.30
C GLU A 113 -7.44 -5.07 0.64
N LEU A 114 -6.25 -4.86 1.20
CA LEU A 114 -5.37 -5.95 1.63
C LEU A 114 -6.04 -6.84 2.67
N TRP A 115 -6.74 -6.23 3.63
CA TRP A 115 -7.39 -6.92 4.74
C TRP A 115 -8.89 -7.20 4.52
N ALA A 116 -9.42 -6.89 3.35
CA ALA A 116 -10.85 -7.09 3.05
C ALA A 116 -11.29 -8.55 3.18
N ASN A 117 -10.39 -9.49 2.94
CA ASN A 117 -10.64 -10.93 3.03
C ASN A 117 -9.98 -11.60 4.25
N ASP A 118 -9.17 -10.89 5.00
CA ASP A 118 -8.48 -11.35 6.21
C ASP A 118 -8.88 -10.40 7.36
N VAL A 119 -10.03 -10.69 7.94
CA VAL A 119 -10.71 -9.76 8.87
C VAL A 119 -9.98 -9.65 10.21
N ASP A 120 -9.40 -10.73 10.70
CA ASP A 120 -8.69 -10.79 11.98
C ASP A 120 -7.17 -10.64 11.84
N ARG A 121 -6.67 -10.57 10.59
CA ARG A 121 -5.28 -10.24 10.23
C ARG A 121 -4.26 -11.29 10.68
N ASP A 122 -4.61 -12.54 10.58
CA ASP A 122 -3.73 -13.66 10.93
C ASP A 122 -2.96 -14.25 9.74
N GLY A 123 -3.26 -13.77 8.52
CA GLY A 123 -2.63 -14.18 7.27
C GLY A 123 -3.40 -15.24 6.49
N PHE A 124 -4.57 -15.65 6.99
CA PHE A 124 -5.49 -16.53 6.26
C PHE A 124 -6.71 -15.73 5.77
N ASN A 125 -7.11 -15.97 4.52
CA ASN A 125 -8.26 -15.29 3.95
C ASN A 125 -9.54 -16.05 4.25
N SER A 126 -10.62 -15.34 4.55
CA SER A 126 -11.97 -15.89 4.75
C SER A 126 -12.59 -16.48 3.45
N THR A 127 -11.94 -16.24 2.31
CA THR A 127 -12.32 -16.78 0.99
C THR A 127 -11.12 -17.41 0.31
N ASP A 128 -11.33 -18.49 -0.46
CA ASP A 128 -10.25 -19.17 -1.17
C ASP A 128 -9.57 -18.24 -2.19
N ALA A 129 -8.30 -17.93 -1.94
CA ALA A 129 -7.46 -17.17 -2.87
C ALA A 129 -6.91 -18.04 -4.03
N GLY A 130 -7.31 -19.29 -4.12
CA GLY A 130 -6.88 -20.25 -5.14
C GLY A 130 -5.80 -21.22 -4.65
N ASP A 131 -5.45 -21.22 -3.38
CA ASP A 131 -4.51 -22.12 -2.73
C ASP A 131 -5.19 -23.21 -1.88
N GLY A 132 -6.52 -23.14 -1.78
CA GLY A 132 -7.34 -24.07 -1.00
C GLY A 132 -7.27 -23.89 0.51
N LYS A 133 -6.72 -22.76 0.97
CA LYS A 133 -6.57 -22.44 2.38
C LYS A 133 -7.56 -21.33 2.78
N VAL A 134 -8.73 -21.73 3.14
CA VAL A 134 -9.75 -20.81 3.66
C VAL A 134 -9.60 -20.73 5.18
N ASP A 135 -9.68 -19.55 5.72
CA ASP A 135 -9.73 -19.33 7.15
C ASP A 135 -11.00 -19.91 7.76
N ASP A 136 -10.84 -20.88 8.64
CA ASP A 136 -11.94 -21.55 9.35
C ASP A 136 -12.38 -20.76 10.61
N CYS A 137 -11.60 -19.75 11.02
CA CYS A 137 -11.85 -18.93 12.19
C CYS A 137 -11.80 -17.41 11.91
N PRO A 138 -12.49 -16.85 10.90
CA PRO A 138 -12.28 -15.56 10.29
C PRO A 138 -12.48 -14.31 11.17
N ASN A 139 -12.69 -14.48 12.46
CA ASN A 139 -12.82 -13.40 13.45
C ASN A 139 -12.00 -13.69 14.72
N ASN A 140 -11.15 -14.70 14.67
CA ASN A 140 -10.39 -15.14 15.83
C ASN A 140 -9.00 -15.60 15.36
N PRO A 141 -8.00 -14.70 15.35
CA PRO A 141 -6.73 -14.93 14.73
C PRO A 141 -6.01 -16.18 15.28
N GLY A 142 -5.42 -16.95 14.38
CA GLY A 142 -4.75 -18.18 14.74
C GLY A 142 -3.63 -18.59 13.80
N THR A 143 -2.96 -19.68 14.13
CA THR A 143 -1.77 -20.14 13.41
C THR A 143 -1.86 -21.59 12.93
N SER A 144 -3.00 -22.25 13.16
CA SER A 144 -3.18 -23.64 12.73
C SER A 144 -3.16 -23.79 11.21
N THR A 145 -2.54 -24.88 10.74
CA THR A 145 -2.24 -25.13 9.32
C THR A 145 -2.50 -26.56 8.86
N ILE A 146 -2.88 -27.47 9.75
CA ILE A 146 -3.02 -28.89 9.47
C ILE A 146 -4.47 -29.30 9.32
N ASP A 147 -5.33 -28.91 10.25
CA ASP A 147 -6.71 -29.33 10.35
C ASP A 147 -7.73 -28.24 9.98
N ARG A 148 -7.55 -27.07 10.53
CA ARG A 148 -8.36 -25.85 10.33
C ARG A 148 -7.41 -24.68 10.16
N PHE A 149 -7.42 -24.05 9.01
CA PHE A 149 -6.55 -22.91 8.75
C PHE A 149 -6.99 -21.68 9.55
N GLY A 150 -6.03 -20.91 10.05
CA GLY A 150 -6.29 -19.64 10.73
C GLY A 150 -6.97 -19.76 12.10
N CYS A 151 -7.10 -20.95 12.68
CA CYS A 151 -7.67 -21.10 14.01
C CYS A 151 -6.60 -21.03 15.10
N PRO A 152 -6.99 -20.65 16.33
CA PRO A 152 -6.07 -20.63 17.48
C PRO A 152 -5.36 -21.96 17.68
N ASP A 153 -4.04 -21.89 17.82
CA ASP A 153 -3.11 -23.00 18.02
C ASP A 153 -2.09 -22.53 19.08
N LEU A 154 -2.24 -23.02 20.30
CA LEU A 154 -1.57 -22.48 21.47
C LEU A 154 -0.09 -22.86 21.53
N ASP A 155 0.24 -24.09 21.15
CA ASP A 155 1.59 -24.61 21.22
C ASP A 155 2.32 -24.63 19.85
N SER A 156 1.60 -24.20 18.79
CA SER A 156 2.11 -24.01 17.44
C SER A 156 2.58 -25.30 16.75
N ASP A 157 1.90 -26.40 16.98
CA ASP A 157 2.18 -27.66 16.28
C ASP A 157 1.43 -27.79 14.95
N GLY A 158 0.52 -26.84 14.66
CA GLY A 158 -0.25 -26.72 13.44
C GLY A 158 -1.67 -27.28 13.54
N VAL A 159 -2.05 -27.93 14.63
CA VAL A 159 -3.41 -28.40 14.90
C VAL A 159 -4.13 -27.36 15.77
N SER A 160 -5.38 -27.09 15.43
CA SER A 160 -6.16 -26.10 16.17
C SER A 160 -6.50 -26.59 17.58
N ASN A 161 -6.53 -25.67 18.56
CA ASN A 161 -6.86 -25.99 19.96
C ASN A 161 -8.16 -26.80 20.12
N ASP A 162 -9.13 -26.63 19.20
CA ASP A 162 -10.40 -27.35 19.26
C ASP A 162 -10.27 -28.82 18.90
N ASN A 163 -9.27 -29.19 18.09
CA ASN A 163 -9.02 -30.54 17.63
C ASN A 163 -7.77 -31.18 18.23
N ASP A 164 -7.01 -30.39 19.00
CA ASP A 164 -5.85 -30.84 19.72
C ASP A 164 -6.23 -31.30 21.14
N ILE A 165 -5.96 -32.54 21.44
CA ILE A 165 -6.25 -33.13 22.76
C ILE A 165 -5.23 -32.66 23.82
N LEU A 166 -4.03 -32.29 23.37
CA LEU A 166 -2.92 -31.86 24.23
C LEU A 166 -2.43 -30.46 23.87
N PRO A 167 -3.28 -29.39 23.92
CA PRO A 167 -3.06 -28.07 23.31
C PRO A 167 -1.95 -27.22 23.98
N ASN A 168 -1.09 -27.82 24.75
CA ASN A 168 0.11 -27.24 25.36
C ASN A 168 1.36 -28.08 25.12
N ASP A 169 1.28 -29.12 24.31
CA ASP A 169 2.41 -30.01 24.00
C ASP A 169 2.64 -30.08 22.48
N PRO A 170 3.52 -29.26 21.90
CA PRO A 170 3.75 -29.17 20.47
C PRO A 170 4.30 -30.44 19.82
N THR A 171 4.36 -31.52 20.56
CA THR A 171 4.79 -32.84 20.08
C THR A 171 3.66 -33.86 20.04
N GLN A 172 2.48 -33.51 20.50
CA GLN A 172 1.33 -34.39 20.69
C GLN A 172 0.03 -33.68 20.33
N TYR A 173 -0.80 -34.26 19.48
CA TYR A 173 -2.11 -33.71 19.11
C TYR A 173 -3.23 -34.75 19.04
N TYR A 174 -2.92 -36.04 19.06
CA TYR A 174 -3.88 -37.13 19.11
C TYR A 174 -3.65 -38.08 20.28
N ASP A 175 -4.72 -38.61 20.82
CA ASP A 175 -4.77 -39.67 21.84
C ASP A 175 -5.93 -40.61 21.41
N SER A 176 -5.59 -41.63 20.61
CA SER A 176 -6.58 -42.48 19.96
C SER A 176 -7.21 -43.51 20.87
N ASP A 177 -6.53 -43.89 21.96
CA ASP A 177 -7.04 -44.85 22.90
C ASP A 177 -7.61 -44.23 24.19
N GLY A 178 -7.41 -42.92 24.38
CA GLY A 178 -8.04 -42.15 25.45
C GLY A 178 -7.39 -42.36 26.81
N ASP A 179 -6.11 -42.74 26.86
CA ASP A 179 -5.39 -43.01 28.08
C ASP A 179 -4.73 -41.77 28.72
N GLY A 180 -4.79 -40.62 28.01
CA GLY A 180 -4.25 -39.33 28.45
C GLY A 180 -2.79 -39.09 28.06
N PHE A 181 -2.24 -39.99 27.22
CA PHE A 181 -0.93 -39.82 26.58
C PHE A 181 -1.11 -39.67 25.10
N GLY A 182 -0.26 -38.91 24.47
CA GLY A 182 -0.37 -38.69 23.00
C GLY A 182 0.17 -39.85 22.18
N ASP A 183 -0.31 -39.99 20.96
CA ASP A 183 0.04 -41.10 20.05
C ASP A 183 1.47 -41.02 19.50
N ASN A 184 2.18 -39.88 19.66
CA ASN A 184 3.54 -39.77 19.17
C ASN A 184 4.54 -40.32 20.19
N PRO A 185 5.11 -41.52 19.96
CA PRO A 185 6.02 -42.17 20.90
C PRO A 185 7.37 -41.46 21.10
N ASN A 186 7.65 -40.45 20.25
CA ASN A 186 8.83 -39.58 20.35
C ASN A 186 8.49 -38.20 20.95
N GLY A 187 7.26 -37.97 21.27
CA GLY A 187 6.79 -36.72 21.91
C GLY A 187 7.00 -36.74 23.45
N THR A 188 6.65 -35.61 24.07
CA THR A 188 6.93 -35.40 25.50
C THR A 188 6.08 -36.29 26.40
N ASN A 189 4.86 -36.60 26.04
CA ASN A 189 3.89 -37.42 26.77
C ASN A 189 3.36 -38.57 25.89
N GLY A 190 4.23 -39.21 25.15
CA GLY A 190 3.92 -40.36 24.31
C GLY A 190 4.30 -41.70 24.93
#